data_2a8b3a3e9ee03708e9c6d6f3acebb566
#
_entry.id   2a8b3a3e9ee03708e9c6d6f3acebb566
#
_cell.length_a   1.000
_cell.length_b   1.000
_cell.length_c   1.000
_cell.angle_alpha   90.00
_cell.angle_beta   90.00
_cell.angle_gamma   90.00
#
_symmetry.space_group_name_H-M   'P 1'
#
loop_
_entity.id
_entity.type
_entity.pdbx_description
1 polymer ?
#
loop_
_entity_poly.entity_id
_entity_poly.type
_entity_poly.pdbx_seq_one_letter_code
_entity_poly.pdbx_strand_id
1 'polypeptide(L)'
;DVLGSRGLGDVYKRQPVYMMINSRNGAIKAGDGFVSGYQQLENNTRVYLYIESDIAPIETGILADGKIDAGTKEAEGRNACAVLHFADGTKTVNLRYGISFISEEQAKENLQRELPDYNLQALAEKGRQIWDKALSDIQVEGGSDTDKQILYTSLYRIFERPVCISEGGRYFSAFDGKVHEDNGEPFYTDDWIWDTYRAAHPLRLLIDEGTEKNVIDSYLRMAEQMGNM
;
A
#
# COMPACT_ATOMS: atom_id res chain seq x y z
N ASP A 1 -5.85 -12.62 7.12
CA ASP A 1 -7.19 -13.21 6.91
C ASP A 1 -8.24 -12.25 7.44
N VAL A 2 -8.92 -11.57 6.51
CA VAL A 2 -10.10 -10.78 6.84
C VAL A 2 -11.24 -11.78 7.02
N LEU A 3 -11.59 -12.09 8.25
CA LEU A 3 -12.78 -12.89 8.58
C LEU A 3 -14.03 -12.03 8.34
N GLY A 4 -14.53 -12.04 7.10
CA GLY A 4 -15.86 -11.57 6.80
C GLY A 4 -16.90 -12.48 7.46
N SER A 5 -17.65 -11.98 8.44
CA SER A 5 -18.79 -12.69 9.02
C SER A 5 -19.89 -12.82 7.96
N ARG A 6 -20.12 -14.02 7.45
CA ARG A 6 -21.35 -14.35 6.68
C ARG A 6 -22.50 -14.44 7.67
N GLY A 7 -23.48 -13.55 7.53
CA GLY A 7 -24.68 -13.56 8.37
C GLY A 7 -25.48 -14.83 8.23
N LEU A 8 -25.78 -15.47 9.35
CA LEU A 8 -26.75 -16.54 9.51
C LEU A 8 -27.96 -16.00 10.30
N GLY A 9 -29.02 -15.68 9.60
CA GLY A 9 -30.35 -15.52 10.19
C GLY A 9 -30.60 -14.30 11.11
N ASP A 10 -31.85 -14.04 11.39
CA ASP A 10 -32.38 -12.90 12.16
C ASP A 10 -31.85 -12.76 13.61
N VAL A 11 -31.27 -13.80 14.18
CA VAL A 11 -30.71 -13.82 15.54
C VAL A 11 -29.45 -12.97 15.66
N TYR A 12 -28.76 -12.68 14.55
CA TYR A 12 -27.48 -11.96 14.53
C TYR A 12 -27.60 -10.46 14.27
N LYS A 13 -28.79 -9.90 14.20
CA LYS A 13 -29.03 -8.48 13.90
C LYS A 13 -28.54 -7.50 14.95
N ARG A 14 -28.03 -7.97 16.09
CA ARG A 14 -27.54 -7.15 17.21
C ARG A 14 -26.11 -7.48 17.64
N GLN A 15 -25.34 -8.14 16.81
CA GLN A 15 -23.95 -8.37 17.16
C GLN A 15 -23.12 -7.10 16.99
N PRO A 16 -22.25 -6.78 17.94
CA PRO A 16 -21.34 -5.66 17.81
C PRO A 16 -20.39 -5.89 16.62
N VAL A 17 -20.13 -4.81 15.88
CA VAL A 17 -19.23 -4.84 14.72
C VAL A 17 -17.86 -4.32 15.15
N TYR A 18 -16.87 -5.18 15.05
CA TYR A 18 -15.49 -4.85 15.39
C TYR A 18 -14.59 -4.92 14.18
N MET A 19 -13.62 -4.01 14.12
CA MET A 19 -12.46 -4.14 13.26
C MET A 19 -11.21 -4.25 14.12
N MET A 20 -10.39 -5.23 13.83
CA MET A 20 -9.11 -5.46 14.50
C MET A 20 -7.97 -5.29 13.50
N ILE A 21 -6.99 -4.49 13.89
CA ILE A 21 -5.77 -4.24 13.12
C ILE A 21 -4.60 -4.67 13.99
N ASN A 22 -3.84 -5.62 13.48
CA ASN A 22 -2.75 -6.26 14.21
C ASN A 22 -1.39 -5.91 13.58
N SER A 23 -0.48 -5.43 14.38
CA SER A 23 0.94 -5.33 14.05
C SER A 23 1.66 -6.58 14.56
N ARG A 24 2.18 -7.40 13.66
CA ARG A 24 2.90 -8.64 14.05
C ARG A 24 4.16 -8.38 14.86
N ASN A 25 4.87 -7.30 14.57
CA ASN A 25 6.06 -6.86 15.28
C ASN A 25 6.26 -5.37 15.01
N GLY A 26 5.81 -4.52 15.91
CA GLY A 26 5.87 -3.08 15.74
C GLY A 26 5.06 -2.35 16.79
N ALA A 27 4.52 -1.21 16.44
CA ALA A 27 3.65 -0.44 17.31
C ALA A 27 2.35 -0.08 16.60
N ILE A 28 1.29 0.08 17.38
CA ILE A 28 -0.03 0.48 16.90
C ILE A 28 -0.65 1.49 17.85
N LYS A 29 -1.36 2.43 17.28
CA LYS A 29 -2.06 3.51 17.96
C LYS A 29 -3.51 3.58 17.50
N ALA A 30 -4.46 3.60 18.42
CA ALA A 30 -5.88 3.73 18.17
C ALA A 30 -6.35 5.14 18.53
N GLY A 31 -6.76 5.92 17.53
CA GLY A 31 -7.36 7.25 17.72
C GLY A 31 -8.86 7.24 17.46
N ASP A 32 -9.48 8.42 17.53
CA ASP A 32 -10.89 8.59 17.26
C ASP A 32 -11.15 8.54 15.75
N GLY A 33 -11.55 7.36 15.26
CA GLY A 33 -11.82 7.10 13.85
C GLY A 33 -10.62 6.74 12.99
N PHE A 34 -9.43 6.60 13.58
CA PHE A 34 -8.25 6.15 12.86
C PHE A 34 -7.43 5.13 13.65
N VAL A 35 -6.62 4.39 12.93
CA VAL A 35 -5.54 3.57 13.49
C VAL A 35 -4.25 3.90 12.73
N SER A 36 -3.17 4.11 13.44
CA SER A 36 -1.84 4.30 12.85
C SER A 36 -0.81 3.39 13.52
N GLY A 37 0.37 3.32 12.94
CA GLY A 37 1.46 2.54 13.51
C GLY A 37 2.43 2.05 12.46
N TYR A 38 3.27 1.09 12.85
CA TYR A 38 4.23 0.49 11.93
C TYR A 38 4.39 -1.01 12.20
N GLN A 39 4.82 -1.71 11.17
CA GLN A 39 5.39 -3.04 11.27
C GLN A 39 6.88 -2.99 10.98
N GLN A 40 7.68 -3.56 11.87
CA GLN A 40 9.10 -3.74 11.66
C GLN A 40 9.33 -4.90 10.70
N LEU A 41 10.06 -4.64 9.64
CA LEU A 41 10.57 -5.62 8.69
C LEU A 41 12.06 -5.91 8.94
N GLU A 42 12.67 -6.70 8.08
CA GLU A 42 14.11 -6.96 8.08
C GLU A 42 14.92 -5.70 7.70
N ASN A 43 16.21 -5.74 7.94
CA ASN A 43 17.16 -4.67 7.56
C ASN A 43 16.77 -3.27 8.06
N ASN A 44 16.22 -3.20 9.28
CA ASN A 44 15.78 -1.95 9.91
C ASN A 44 14.73 -1.16 9.10
N THR A 45 14.05 -1.80 8.17
CA THR A 45 12.97 -1.22 7.38
C THR A 45 11.67 -1.26 8.17
N ARG A 46 10.87 -0.20 8.11
CA ARG A 46 9.53 -0.12 8.67
C ARG A 46 8.52 0.16 7.58
N VAL A 47 7.35 -0.47 7.67
CA VAL A 47 6.17 -0.06 6.93
C VAL A 47 5.23 0.61 7.90
N TYR A 48 5.01 1.89 7.70
CA TYR A 48 4.04 2.69 8.45
C TYR A 48 2.68 2.59 7.79
N LEU A 49 1.64 2.68 8.60
CA LEU A 49 0.27 2.55 8.20
C LEU A 49 -0.57 3.65 8.86
N TYR A 50 -1.51 4.21 8.10
CA TYR A 50 -2.56 5.07 8.61
C TYR A 50 -3.88 4.65 7.98
N ILE A 51 -4.88 4.32 8.81
CA ILE A 51 -6.22 3.85 8.39
C ILE A 51 -7.28 4.75 8.97
N GLU A 52 -8.29 5.09 8.18
CA GLU A 52 -9.50 5.79 8.61
C GLU A 52 -10.76 5.01 8.22
N SER A 53 -11.83 5.16 9.00
CA SER A 53 -13.15 4.66 8.69
C SER A 53 -14.11 5.81 8.33
N ASP A 54 -15.08 5.53 7.45
CA ASP A 54 -16.13 6.48 7.06
C ASP A 54 -17.16 6.74 8.14
N ILE A 55 -17.24 5.84 9.12
CA ILE A 55 -18.14 5.91 10.27
C ILE A 55 -17.31 6.00 11.55
N ALA A 56 -17.65 6.92 12.43
CA ALA A 56 -16.99 7.02 13.73
C ALA A 56 -17.28 5.78 14.58
N PRO A 57 -16.27 5.12 15.15
CA PRO A 57 -16.46 4.06 16.12
C PRO A 57 -17.06 4.64 17.42
N ILE A 58 -17.84 3.83 18.12
CA ILE A 58 -18.37 4.18 19.44
C ILE A 58 -17.34 3.96 20.56
N GLU A 59 -16.36 3.10 20.31
CA GLU A 59 -15.26 2.82 21.22
C GLU A 59 -14.02 2.44 20.42
N THR A 60 -12.85 2.89 20.88
CA THR A 60 -11.54 2.53 20.34
C THR A 60 -10.58 2.19 21.47
N GLY A 61 -9.70 1.25 21.22
CA GLY A 61 -8.69 0.88 22.22
C GLY A 61 -7.77 -0.22 21.74
N ILE A 62 -7.00 -0.74 22.66
CA ILE A 62 -6.08 -1.85 22.42
C ILE A 62 -6.73 -3.15 22.91
N LEU A 63 -6.52 -4.24 22.20
CA LEU A 63 -6.96 -5.55 22.63
C LEU A 63 -6.00 -6.08 23.69
N ALA A 64 -6.50 -6.23 24.93
CA ALA A 64 -5.79 -6.81 26.05
C ALA A 64 -6.65 -7.93 26.66
N ASP A 65 -6.07 -9.13 26.83
CA ASP A 65 -6.76 -10.31 27.44
C ASP A 65 -8.15 -10.60 26.85
N GLY A 66 -8.30 -10.42 25.51
CA GLY A 66 -9.55 -10.66 24.79
C GLY A 66 -10.63 -9.60 25.00
N LYS A 67 -10.31 -8.46 25.58
CA LYS A 67 -11.20 -7.31 25.79
C LYS A 67 -10.58 -6.03 25.23
N ILE A 68 -11.43 -5.08 24.89
CA ILE A 68 -10.99 -3.74 24.52
C ILE A 68 -10.62 -2.99 25.78
N ASP A 69 -9.37 -2.57 25.86
CA ASP A 69 -8.94 -1.57 26.85
C ASP A 69 -9.03 -0.18 26.22
N ALA A 70 -10.15 0.50 26.44
CA ALA A 70 -10.39 1.84 25.92
C ALA A 70 -9.52 2.91 26.58
N GLY A 71 -8.95 2.63 27.74
CA GLY A 71 -7.99 3.51 28.44
C GLY A 71 -6.62 3.51 27.82
N THR A 72 -6.25 2.43 27.16
CA THR A 72 -4.96 2.28 26.46
C THR A 72 -5.15 2.56 24.98
N LYS A 73 -4.37 3.48 24.42
CA LYS A 73 -4.45 3.90 23.02
C LYS A 73 -3.26 3.45 22.17
N GLU A 74 -2.22 2.97 22.78
CA GLU A 74 -0.98 2.55 22.10
C GLU A 74 -0.51 1.20 22.65
N ALA A 75 0.05 0.38 21.76
CA ALA A 75 0.71 -0.86 22.13
C ALA A 75 1.90 -1.12 21.22
N GLU A 76 2.93 -1.77 21.75
CA GLU A 76 4.13 -2.14 21.02
C GLU A 76 4.45 -3.62 21.25
N GLY A 77 5.16 -4.22 20.31
CA GLY A 77 5.64 -5.60 20.38
C GLY A 77 4.83 -6.57 19.54
N ARG A 78 4.96 -7.85 19.88
CA ARG A 78 4.27 -8.91 19.12
C ARG A 78 2.79 -8.89 19.40
N ASN A 79 2.02 -8.93 18.29
CA ASN A 79 0.56 -8.98 18.34
C ASN A 79 -0.12 -7.75 18.97
N ALA A 80 0.55 -6.58 18.93
CA ALA A 80 -0.11 -5.33 19.25
C ALA A 80 -1.34 -5.16 18.35
N CYS A 81 -2.53 -5.00 18.93
CA CYS A 81 -3.80 -5.01 18.20
C CYS A 81 -4.67 -3.84 18.61
N ALA A 82 -5.01 -2.98 17.67
CA ALA A 82 -6.01 -1.93 17.84
C ALA A 82 -7.40 -2.46 17.47
N VAL A 83 -8.41 -2.01 18.19
CA VAL A 83 -9.81 -2.37 17.96
C VAL A 83 -10.66 -1.12 17.81
N LEU A 84 -11.44 -1.09 16.74
CA LEU A 84 -12.49 -0.12 16.50
C LEU A 84 -13.84 -0.84 16.66
N HIS A 85 -14.67 -0.37 17.59
CA HIS A 85 -15.99 -0.90 17.85
C HIS A 85 -17.05 0.06 17.29
N PHE A 86 -17.91 -0.43 16.43
CA PHE A 86 -18.96 0.36 15.79
C PHE A 86 -20.32 0.06 16.41
N ALA A 87 -21.26 0.99 16.24
CA ALA A 87 -22.59 0.88 16.81
C ALA A 87 -23.32 -0.40 16.34
N ASP A 88 -24.14 -0.96 17.24
CA ASP A 88 -24.97 -2.13 16.94
C ASP A 88 -25.86 -1.87 15.71
N GLY A 89 -25.91 -2.86 14.82
CA GLY A 89 -26.70 -2.76 13.60
C GLY A 89 -25.99 -2.04 12.43
N THR A 90 -24.73 -1.61 12.59
CA THR A 90 -23.91 -1.14 11.48
C THR A 90 -23.77 -2.25 10.45
N LYS A 91 -24.16 -1.96 9.19
CA LYS A 91 -24.14 -2.96 8.10
C LYS A 91 -22.87 -2.93 7.27
N THR A 92 -22.28 -1.76 7.14
CA THR A 92 -21.12 -1.53 6.28
C THR A 92 -20.24 -0.48 6.93
N VAL A 93 -18.94 -0.72 6.91
CA VAL A 93 -17.90 0.24 7.27
C VAL A 93 -16.93 0.26 6.10
N ASN A 94 -16.71 1.44 5.52
CA ASN A 94 -15.69 1.61 4.51
C ASN A 94 -14.40 2.09 5.17
N LEU A 95 -13.29 1.54 4.69
CA LEU A 95 -11.97 1.88 5.15
C LEU A 95 -11.15 2.41 4.00
N ARG A 96 -10.32 3.39 4.30
CA ARG A 96 -9.22 3.79 3.44
C ARG A 96 -7.92 3.79 4.24
N TYR A 97 -6.83 3.44 3.59
CA TYR A 97 -5.54 3.40 4.26
C TYR A 97 -4.43 3.89 3.34
N GLY A 98 -3.40 4.46 3.93
CA GLY A 98 -2.14 4.79 3.30
C GLY A 98 -1.00 4.05 3.96
N ILE A 99 0.03 3.75 3.20
CA ILE A 99 1.28 3.18 3.68
C ILE A 99 2.44 4.12 3.36
N SER A 100 3.51 3.98 4.12
CA SER A 100 4.76 4.71 3.90
C SER A 100 5.94 3.92 4.42
N PHE A 101 7.09 4.07 3.79
CA PHE A 101 8.37 3.61 4.33
C PHE A 101 9.09 4.72 5.14
N ILE A 102 8.53 5.93 5.19
CA ILE A 102 9.16 7.11 5.81
C ILE A 102 8.64 7.34 7.22
N SER A 103 7.32 7.55 7.39
CA SER A 103 6.70 7.82 8.69
C SER A 103 5.18 7.62 8.68
N GLU A 104 4.55 7.66 9.88
CA GLU A 104 3.08 7.64 10.02
C GLU A 104 2.44 8.88 9.40
N GLU A 105 3.06 10.05 9.55
CA GLU A 105 2.60 11.31 8.94
C GLU A 105 2.62 11.20 7.42
N GLN A 106 3.69 10.64 6.85
CA GLN A 106 3.77 10.43 5.41
C GLN A 106 2.71 9.43 4.92
N ALA A 107 2.44 8.36 5.67
CA ALA A 107 1.36 7.42 5.35
C ALA A 107 -0.01 8.12 5.31
N LYS A 108 -0.27 9.04 6.24
CA LYS A 108 -1.48 9.87 6.26
C LYS A 108 -1.54 10.83 5.06
N GLU A 109 -0.44 11.50 4.73
CA GLU A 109 -0.36 12.39 3.57
C GLU A 109 -0.59 11.63 2.26
N ASN A 110 0.01 10.44 2.11
CA ASN A 110 -0.21 9.56 0.97
C ASN A 110 -1.69 9.19 0.84
N LEU A 111 -2.33 8.78 1.94
CA LEU A 111 -3.76 8.48 1.97
C LEU A 111 -4.61 9.67 1.48
N GLN A 112 -4.37 10.85 2.03
CA GLN A 112 -5.15 12.05 1.71
C GLN A 112 -4.98 12.49 0.25
N ARG A 113 -3.78 12.34 -0.30
CA ARG A 113 -3.45 12.66 -1.69
C ARG A 113 -4.06 11.68 -2.68
N GLU A 114 -4.00 10.38 -2.38
CA GLU A 114 -4.32 9.33 -3.34
C GLU A 114 -5.77 8.87 -3.24
N LEU A 115 -6.32 8.83 -2.03
CA LEU A 115 -7.67 8.41 -1.71
C LEU A 115 -8.40 9.48 -0.89
N PRO A 116 -8.77 10.63 -1.49
CA PRO A 116 -9.35 11.75 -0.74
C PRO A 116 -10.72 11.45 -0.16
N ASP A 117 -11.43 10.47 -0.69
CA ASP A 117 -12.77 10.06 -0.27
C ASP A 117 -12.96 8.54 -0.29
N TYR A 118 -14.16 8.07 0.01
CA TYR A 118 -14.54 6.65 0.01
C TYR A 118 -15.28 6.24 -1.28
N ASN A 119 -15.16 6.99 -2.37
CA ASN A 119 -15.83 6.69 -3.63
C ASN A 119 -15.07 5.64 -4.43
N LEU A 120 -15.34 4.38 -4.12
CA LEU A 120 -14.70 3.23 -4.75
C LEU A 120 -14.92 3.18 -6.28
N GLN A 121 -16.10 3.65 -6.73
CA GLN A 121 -16.43 3.68 -8.15
C GLN A 121 -15.54 4.68 -8.92
N ALA A 122 -15.38 5.89 -8.37
CA ALA A 122 -14.49 6.90 -8.95
C ALA A 122 -13.03 6.45 -8.95
N LEU A 123 -12.60 5.78 -7.88
CA LEU A 123 -11.25 5.22 -7.79
C LEU A 123 -11.01 4.13 -8.86
N ALA A 124 -11.97 3.22 -9.03
CA ALA A 124 -11.89 2.17 -10.04
C ALA A 124 -11.83 2.76 -11.47
N GLU A 125 -12.62 3.79 -11.74
CA GLU A 125 -12.60 4.47 -13.04
C GLU A 125 -11.26 5.19 -13.29
N LYS A 126 -10.74 5.91 -12.30
CA LYS A 126 -9.41 6.52 -12.37
C LYS A 126 -8.31 5.47 -12.64
N GLY A 127 -8.36 4.34 -11.93
CA GLY A 127 -7.43 3.23 -12.14
C GLY A 127 -7.51 2.67 -13.55
N ARG A 128 -8.73 2.48 -14.09
CA ARG A 128 -8.93 2.03 -15.48
C ARG A 128 -8.29 2.99 -16.48
N GLN A 129 -8.53 4.29 -16.34
CA GLN A 129 -7.96 5.30 -17.24
C GLN A 129 -6.42 5.31 -17.23
N ILE A 130 -5.81 5.12 -16.06
CA ILE A 130 -4.35 5.04 -15.93
C ILE A 130 -3.82 3.81 -16.69
N TRP A 131 -4.46 2.65 -16.49
CA TRP A 131 -4.05 1.43 -17.16
C TRP A 131 -4.34 1.44 -18.67
N ASP A 132 -5.48 1.96 -19.10
CA ASP A 132 -5.80 2.11 -20.52
C ASP A 132 -4.75 2.98 -21.20
N LYS A 133 -4.31 4.06 -20.57
CA LYS A 133 -3.23 4.90 -21.08
C LYS A 133 -1.90 4.13 -21.19
N ALA A 134 -1.47 3.47 -20.12
CA ALA A 134 -0.19 2.76 -20.08
C ALA A 134 -0.13 1.59 -21.08
N LEU A 135 -1.25 0.89 -21.28
CA LEU A 135 -1.31 -0.25 -22.21
C LEU A 135 -1.53 0.17 -23.66
N SER A 136 -2.00 1.39 -23.93
CA SER A 136 -2.29 1.90 -25.28
C SER A 136 -1.06 2.24 -26.11
N ASP A 137 0.14 2.28 -25.50
CA ASP A 137 1.39 2.52 -26.22
C ASP A 137 1.73 1.39 -27.21
N ILE A 138 1.16 0.20 -26.99
CA ILE A 138 1.24 -0.92 -27.93
C ILE A 138 -0.17 -1.27 -28.41
N GLN A 139 -0.44 -1.04 -29.69
CA GLN A 139 -1.70 -1.40 -30.32
C GLN A 139 -1.50 -2.55 -31.29
N VAL A 140 -2.34 -3.58 -31.20
CA VAL A 140 -2.23 -4.80 -32.02
C VAL A 140 -3.49 -5.02 -32.81
N GLU A 141 -3.35 -5.15 -34.13
CA GLU A 141 -4.39 -5.54 -35.05
C GLU A 141 -4.22 -7.00 -35.47
N GLY A 142 -5.33 -7.70 -35.68
CA GLY A 142 -5.31 -9.14 -36.02
C GLY A 142 -5.09 -10.04 -34.80
N GLY A 143 -4.81 -11.32 -35.07
CA GLY A 143 -4.71 -12.34 -34.05
C GLY A 143 -6.05 -12.75 -33.41
N SER A 144 -6.04 -13.74 -32.56
CA SER A 144 -7.23 -14.13 -31.77
C SER A 144 -7.37 -13.24 -30.53
N ASP A 145 -8.56 -13.22 -29.94
CA ASP A 145 -8.78 -12.53 -28.65
C ASP A 145 -7.89 -13.11 -27.53
N THR A 146 -7.63 -14.42 -27.58
CA THR A 146 -6.71 -15.08 -26.64
C THR A 146 -5.29 -14.56 -26.80
N ASP A 147 -4.78 -14.38 -28.03
CA ASP A 147 -3.44 -13.84 -28.26
C ASP A 147 -3.32 -12.41 -27.74
N LYS A 148 -4.35 -11.59 -27.95
CA LYS A 148 -4.41 -10.23 -27.42
C LYS A 148 -4.45 -10.21 -25.90
N GLN A 149 -5.22 -11.10 -25.25
CA GLN A 149 -5.24 -11.22 -23.80
C GLN A 149 -3.88 -11.61 -23.24
N ILE A 150 -3.19 -12.56 -23.86
CA ILE A 150 -1.84 -12.96 -23.46
C ILE A 150 -0.87 -11.79 -23.56
N LEU A 151 -0.90 -11.07 -24.69
CA LEU A 151 -0.03 -9.92 -24.93
C LEU A 151 -0.24 -8.82 -23.86
N TYR A 152 -1.49 -8.35 -23.71
CA TYR A 152 -1.78 -7.26 -22.77
C TYR A 152 -1.61 -7.67 -21.31
N THR A 153 -1.85 -8.92 -20.96
CA THR A 153 -1.52 -9.45 -19.63
C THR A 153 -0.01 -9.45 -19.37
N SER A 154 0.78 -9.83 -20.39
CA SER A 154 2.24 -9.80 -20.28
C SER A 154 2.76 -8.37 -20.19
N LEU A 155 2.21 -7.45 -20.95
CA LEU A 155 2.55 -6.02 -20.89
C LEU A 155 2.19 -5.42 -19.52
N TYR A 156 1.00 -5.72 -18.97
CA TYR A 156 0.62 -5.32 -17.62
C TYR A 156 1.64 -5.76 -16.58
N ARG A 157 2.12 -7.01 -16.66
CA ARG A 157 3.10 -7.57 -15.70
C ARG A 157 4.45 -6.88 -15.74
N ILE A 158 4.84 -6.26 -16.85
CA ILE A 158 6.09 -5.48 -16.95
C ILE A 158 6.05 -4.24 -16.04
N PHE A 159 4.86 -3.69 -15.79
CA PHE A 159 4.68 -2.55 -14.90
C PHE A 159 4.59 -2.91 -13.41
N GLU A 160 4.52 -4.20 -13.04
CA GLU A 160 4.47 -4.61 -11.64
C GLU A 160 5.78 -4.36 -10.90
N ARG A 161 6.92 -4.39 -11.63
CA ARG A 161 8.27 -4.20 -11.08
C ARG A 161 9.20 -3.53 -12.09
N PRO A 162 10.19 -2.76 -11.62
CA PRO A 162 10.43 -2.33 -10.23
C PRO A 162 9.35 -1.38 -9.72
N VAL A 163 9.28 -1.24 -8.39
CA VAL A 163 8.27 -0.42 -7.70
C VAL A 163 8.84 0.95 -7.38
N CYS A 164 8.12 2.01 -7.74
CA CYS A 164 8.43 3.37 -7.29
C CYS A 164 8.07 3.52 -5.81
N ILE A 165 9.05 3.90 -4.98
CA ILE A 165 8.87 4.14 -3.55
C ILE A 165 9.10 5.60 -3.15
N SER A 166 9.14 6.52 -4.12
CA SER A 166 9.15 7.96 -3.84
C SER A 166 7.81 8.42 -3.29
N GLU A 167 7.85 9.13 -2.19
CA GLU A 167 6.70 9.61 -1.43
C GLU A 167 6.85 11.11 -1.15
N GLY A 168 6.10 11.95 -1.85
CA GLY A 168 6.16 13.41 -1.66
C GLY A 168 7.54 14.03 -1.93
N GLY A 169 8.28 13.50 -2.90
CA GLY A 169 9.62 13.98 -3.24
C GLY A 169 10.75 13.36 -2.43
N ARG A 170 10.47 12.36 -1.60
CA ARG A 170 11.43 11.66 -0.73
C ARG A 170 11.28 10.14 -0.84
N TYR A 171 12.30 9.42 -0.45
CA TYR A 171 12.23 7.96 -0.35
C TYR A 171 13.07 7.45 0.82
N PHE A 172 12.69 6.32 1.38
CA PHE A 172 13.51 5.58 2.34
C PHE A 172 14.40 4.58 1.60
N SER A 173 15.71 4.62 1.86
CA SER A 173 16.63 3.61 1.35
C SER A 173 16.93 2.56 2.40
N ALA A 174 16.63 1.30 2.10
CA ALA A 174 17.03 0.17 2.95
C ALA A 174 18.54 -0.12 2.86
N PHE A 175 19.26 0.46 1.90
CA PHE A 175 20.69 0.24 1.67
C PHE A 175 21.58 0.97 2.69
N ASP A 176 21.16 2.17 3.11
CA ASP A 176 21.85 2.93 4.15
C ASP A 176 20.99 3.28 5.37
N GLY A 177 19.71 2.87 5.34
CA GLY A 177 18.76 3.09 6.43
C GLY A 177 18.30 4.53 6.61
N LYS A 178 18.36 5.36 5.56
CA LYS A 178 18.06 6.78 5.63
C LYS A 178 16.94 7.21 4.68
N VAL A 179 16.33 8.34 5.00
CA VAL A 179 15.41 9.05 4.08
C VAL A 179 16.22 10.03 3.26
N HIS A 180 16.00 10.04 1.95
CA HIS A 180 16.63 10.91 0.97
C HIS A 180 15.60 11.74 0.21
N GLU A 181 16.02 12.91 -0.28
CA GLU A 181 15.25 13.66 -1.29
C GLU A 181 15.44 13.01 -2.66
N ASP A 182 14.38 12.90 -3.45
CA ASP A 182 14.46 12.35 -4.80
C ASP A 182 14.81 13.40 -5.87
N ASN A 183 14.73 14.68 -5.52
CA ASN A 183 15.05 15.82 -6.37
C ASN A 183 14.27 15.83 -7.71
N GLY A 184 13.07 15.25 -7.72
CA GLY A 184 12.23 15.11 -8.91
C GLY A 184 12.60 13.92 -9.80
N GLU A 185 13.50 13.05 -9.36
CA GLU A 185 13.86 11.79 -9.99
C GLU A 185 13.39 10.62 -9.11
N PRO A 186 12.21 10.05 -9.38
CA PRO A 186 11.63 8.99 -8.55
C PRO A 186 12.58 7.81 -8.34
N PHE A 187 12.54 7.26 -7.12
CA PHE A 187 13.38 6.13 -6.73
C PHE A 187 12.61 4.82 -6.85
N TYR A 188 13.21 3.88 -7.60
CA TYR A 188 12.65 2.57 -7.86
C TYR A 188 13.45 1.47 -7.18
N THR A 189 12.76 0.45 -6.68
CA THR A 189 13.35 -0.71 -6.00
C THR A 189 12.58 -1.99 -6.30
N ASP A 190 13.03 -3.12 -5.75
CA ASP A 190 12.38 -4.43 -5.88
C ASP A 190 12.32 -4.94 -7.32
N ASP A 191 13.40 -4.77 -8.05
CA ASP A 191 13.56 -5.36 -9.38
C ASP A 191 14.23 -6.73 -9.30
N TRP A 192 13.73 -7.64 -10.09
CA TRP A 192 14.31 -8.98 -10.27
C TRP A 192 15.14 -8.99 -11.54
N ILE A 193 16.32 -8.40 -11.50
CA ILE A 193 17.13 -8.11 -12.68
C ILE A 193 17.47 -9.35 -13.52
N TRP A 194 17.53 -10.53 -12.91
CA TRP A 194 17.72 -11.80 -13.62
C TRP A 194 16.55 -12.15 -14.54
N ASP A 195 15.34 -11.67 -14.23
CA ASP A 195 14.14 -11.89 -15.00
C ASP A 195 13.90 -10.74 -16.00
N THR A 196 14.21 -9.51 -15.61
CA THR A 196 13.82 -8.29 -16.32
C THR A 196 14.82 -7.83 -17.38
N TYR A 197 16.12 -8.10 -17.20
CA TYR A 197 17.19 -7.53 -18.03
C TYR A 197 17.10 -7.86 -19.53
N ARG A 198 16.57 -9.03 -19.88
CA ARG A 198 16.54 -9.50 -21.29
C ARG A 198 15.48 -8.81 -22.13
N ALA A 199 14.31 -8.57 -21.57
CA ALA A 199 13.17 -8.13 -22.32
C ALA A 199 12.42 -6.95 -21.70
N ALA A 200 12.19 -6.95 -20.38
CA ALA A 200 11.39 -5.90 -19.73
C ALA A 200 12.08 -4.54 -19.80
N HIS A 201 13.37 -4.44 -19.43
CA HIS A 201 14.14 -3.19 -19.55
C HIS A 201 14.29 -2.72 -21.00
N PRO A 202 14.69 -3.56 -21.99
CA PRO A 202 14.73 -3.16 -23.38
C PRO A 202 13.37 -2.72 -23.93
N LEU A 203 12.27 -3.37 -23.54
CA LEU A 203 10.94 -2.96 -23.97
C LEU A 203 10.55 -1.62 -23.32
N ARG A 204 10.83 -1.42 -22.04
CA ARG A 204 10.54 -0.16 -21.34
C ARG A 204 11.29 1.02 -21.94
N LEU A 205 12.54 0.84 -22.39
CA LEU A 205 13.26 1.86 -23.17
C LEU A 205 12.54 2.30 -24.45
N LEU A 206 11.72 1.42 -25.03
CA LEU A 206 10.96 1.74 -26.25
C LEU A 206 9.64 2.43 -25.96
N ILE A 207 8.97 2.10 -24.84
CA ILE A 207 7.62 2.57 -24.54
C ILE A 207 7.56 3.61 -23.41
N ASP A 208 8.54 3.62 -22.52
CA ASP A 208 8.61 4.55 -21.37
C ASP A 208 10.07 4.80 -20.94
N GLU A 209 10.82 5.49 -21.82
CA GLU A 209 12.23 5.83 -21.61
C GLU A 209 12.44 6.62 -20.31
N GLY A 210 11.49 7.50 -19.96
CA GLY A 210 11.57 8.34 -18.75
C GLY A 210 11.59 7.50 -17.47
N THR A 211 10.70 6.54 -17.35
CA THR A 211 10.68 5.61 -16.21
C THR A 211 11.92 4.74 -16.19
N GLU A 212 12.36 4.22 -17.34
CA GLU A 212 13.55 3.38 -17.41
C GLU A 212 14.82 4.14 -16.99
N LYS A 213 14.97 5.40 -17.39
CA LYS A 213 16.05 6.26 -16.91
C LYS A 213 16.04 6.33 -15.37
N ASN A 214 14.90 6.62 -14.77
CA ASN A 214 14.76 6.72 -13.30
C ASN A 214 15.09 5.39 -12.59
N VAL A 215 14.77 4.26 -13.21
CA VAL A 215 15.13 2.92 -12.71
C VAL A 215 16.65 2.74 -12.70
N ILE A 216 17.33 3.08 -13.79
CA ILE A 216 18.80 2.99 -13.90
C ILE A 216 19.47 3.94 -12.91
N ASP A 217 19.01 5.19 -12.81
CA ASP A 217 19.51 6.16 -11.84
C ASP A 217 19.30 5.67 -10.39
N SER A 218 18.22 4.94 -10.14
CA SER A 218 18.00 4.31 -8.83
C SER A 218 19.04 3.25 -8.51
N TYR A 219 19.46 2.43 -9.48
CA TYR A 219 20.55 1.47 -9.27
C TYR A 219 21.87 2.15 -8.94
N LEU A 220 22.20 3.25 -9.61
CA LEU A 220 23.41 4.03 -9.32
C LEU A 220 23.35 4.58 -7.88
N ARG A 221 22.22 5.16 -7.48
CA ARG A 221 22.01 5.64 -6.10
C ARG A 221 22.11 4.51 -5.07
N MET A 222 21.57 3.32 -5.36
CA MET A 222 21.71 2.15 -4.49
C MET A 222 23.19 1.76 -4.32
N ALA A 223 23.95 1.74 -5.41
CA ALA A 223 25.37 1.41 -5.38
C ALA A 223 26.18 2.43 -4.55
N GLU A 224 25.90 3.72 -4.72
CA GLU A 224 26.52 4.79 -3.93
C GLU A 224 26.18 4.65 -2.44
N GLN A 225 24.92 4.37 -2.08
CA GLN A 225 24.44 4.21 -0.71
C GLN A 225 25.02 2.95 -0.03
N MET A 226 25.26 1.88 -0.78
CA MET A 226 25.94 0.69 -0.28
C MET A 226 27.46 0.88 -0.15
N GLY A 227 28.04 1.88 -0.80
CA GLY A 227 29.48 2.10 -0.87
C GLY A 227 30.23 1.10 -1.76
N ASN A 228 29.52 0.38 -2.62
CA ASN A 228 30.05 -0.58 -3.58
C ASN A 228 29.38 -0.41 -4.94
N MET A 229 30.11 -0.58 -6.00
CA MET A 229 29.59 -0.84 -7.35
C MET A 229 29.85 -2.28 -7.75
#